data_4e2a97b8111dc1e5b3d1daa25dc136e4
#
_entry.id   4e2a97b8111dc1e5b3d1daa25dc136e4
#
_cell.length_a   1.000
_cell.length_b   1.000
_cell.length_c   1.000
_cell.angle_alpha   90.00
_cell.angle_beta   90.00
_cell.angle_gamma   90.00
#
_symmetry.space_group_name_H-M   'P 1'
#
loop_
_entity.id
_entity.type
_entity.pdbx_description
1 polymer ?
#
loop_
_entity_poly.entity_id
_entity_poly.type
_entity_poly.pdbx_seq_one_letter_code
_entity_poly.pdbx_strand_id
1 'polypeptide(L)'
;MIRLYGASGNPGKLREFRMAANGRPDIEIELLPGFQQIPECIEDGTTFEENAVRKALHYGAYTEGLLFADDSGIEVDALQGAPGVYSARFSGPDATDERNNRLLLEKLQGAGMRRARFVCVIALAEHGRILGIFRGAVEGEIAAQPKGANGFGYDPLFYYAPFDCTFGEVAAERKFGVSHRGQALRSMLESLRPT
;
A
#
# COMPACT_ATOMS: atom_id res chain seq x y z
N MET A 1 5.70 -15.10 -20.86
CA MET A 1 5.35 -13.80 -20.26
C MET A 1 4.18 -14.02 -19.30
N ILE A 2 4.37 -13.70 -18.02
CA ILE A 2 3.33 -13.83 -16.99
C ILE A 2 2.56 -12.51 -16.96
N ARG A 3 1.24 -12.55 -17.11
CA ARG A 3 0.38 -11.40 -16.97
C ARG A 3 -0.26 -11.41 -15.58
N LEU A 4 -0.13 -10.30 -14.87
CA LEU A 4 -0.68 -10.06 -13.53
C LEU A 4 -1.68 -8.91 -13.58
N TYR A 5 -2.86 -9.12 -13.04
CA TYR A 5 -3.85 -8.07 -12.87
C TYR A 5 -3.77 -7.48 -11.47
N GLY A 6 -3.57 -6.17 -11.39
CA GLY A 6 -3.64 -5.43 -10.12
C GLY A 6 -5.05 -4.87 -9.90
N ALA A 7 -5.64 -5.15 -8.75
CA ALA A 7 -6.96 -4.64 -8.36
C ALA A 7 -6.82 -3.43 -7.44
N SER A 8 -6.76 -2.23 -8.00
CA SER A 8 -6.70 -0.99 -7.23
C SER A 8 -7.26 0.19 -8.01
N GLY A 9 -8.07 1.02 -7.36
CA GLY A 9 -8.51 2.33 -7.87
C GLY A 9 -7.57 3.48 -7.50
N ASN A 10 -6.54 3.24 -6.68
CA ASN A 10 -5.63 4.29 -6.20
C ASN A 10 -4.51 4.58 -7.21
N PRO A 11 -4.43 5.79 -7.79
CA PRO A 11 -3.42 6.12 -8.80
C PRO A 11 -1.97 6.03 -8.29
N GLY A 12 -1.75 6.30 -7.00
CA GLY A 12 -0.44 6.18 -6.36
C GLY A 12 0.04 4.73 -6.33
N LYS A 13 -0.84 3.82 -5.90
CA LYS A 13 -0.57 2.38 -5.90
C LYS A 13 -0.31 1.84 -7.29
N LEU A 14 -1.12 2.25 -8.28
CA LEU A 14 -0.95 1.82 -9.68
C LEU A 14 0.40 2.24 -10.26
N ARG A 15 0.91 3.43 -9.90
CA ARG A 15 2.27 3.84 -10.31
C ARG A 15 3.33 2.92 -9.70
N GLU A 16 3.21 2.59 -8.42
CA GLU A 16 4.15 1.68 -7.74
C GLU A 16 4.06 0.25 -8.28
N PHE A 17 2.89 -0.24 -8.69
CA PHE A 17 2.73 -1.53 -9.35
C PHE A 17 3.50 -1.60 -10.67
N ARG A 18 3.40 -0.54 -11.50
CA ARG A 18 4.15 -0.46 -12.76
C ARG A 18 5.65 -0.42 -12.53
N MET A 19 6.12 0.28 -11.50
CA MET A 19 7.55 0.28 -11.15
C MET A 19 8.06 -1.10 -10.75
N ALA A 20 7.22 -1.94 -10.14
CA ALA A 20 7.60 -3.30 -9.75
C ALA A 20 7.94 -4.20 -10.95
N ALA A 21 7.29 -3.98 -12.10
CA ALA A 21 7.57 -4.72 -13.33
C ALA A 21 8.85 -4.25 -14.06
N ASN A 22 9.40 -3.08 -13.69
CA ASN A 22 10.62 -2.59 -14.30
C ASN A 22 11.79 -3.55 -14.03
N GLY A 23 12.45 -3.98 -15.08
CA GLY A 23 13.55 -4.96 -15.00
C GLY A 23 13.11 -6.44 -15.00
N ARG A 24 11.81 -6.71 -15.14
CA ARG A 24 11.23 -8.06 -15.28
C ARG A 24 10.51 -8.20 -16.62
N PRO A 25 11.23 -8.40 -17.74
CA PRO A 25 10.62 -8.50 -19.07
C PRO A 25 9.73 -9.73 -19.24
N ASP A 26 9.80 -10.66 -18.30
CA ASP A 26 8.98 -11.87 -18.21
C ASP A 26 7.60 -11.63 -17.54
N ILE A 27 7.38 -10.44 -16.92
CA ILE A 27 6.17 -10.09 -16.18
C ILE A 27 5.57 -8.78 -16.70
N GLU A 28 4.27 -8.80 -16.94
CA GLU A 28 3.46 -7.63 -17.26
C GLU A 28 2.42 -7.41 -16.16
N ILE A 29 2.37 -6.19 -15.63
CA ILE A 29 1.38 -5.79 -14.61
C ILE A 29 0.40 -4.81 -15.22
N GLU A 30 -0.86 -5.19 -15.27
CA GLU A 30 -1.96 -4.38 -15.80
C GLU A 30 -3.04 -4.15 -14.74
N LEU A 31 -3.84 -3.09 -14.92
CA LEU A 31 -5.07 -2.96 -14.16
C LEU A 31 -6.06 -4.05 -14.62
N LEU A 32 -6.81 -4.63 -13.69
CA LEU A 32 -7.88 -5.58 -14.02
C LEU A 32 -8.82 -4.96 -15.04
N PRO A 33 -9.03 -5.59 -16.21
CA PRO A 33 -9.96 -5.08 -17.22
C PRO A 33 -11.37 -4.87 -16.64
N GLY A 34 -11.98 -3.73 -16.96
CA GLY A 34 -13.31 -3.41 -16.45
C GLY A 34 -13.36 -3.08 -14.95
N PHE A 35 -12.25 -2.87 -14.26
CA PHE A 35 -12.19 -2.64 -12.81
C PHE A 35 -13.20 -1.59 -12.30
N GLN A 36 -13.42 -0.51 -13.05
CA GLN A 36 -14.34 0.56 -12.66
C GLN A 36 -15.83 0.17 -12.74
N GLN A 37 -16.18 -0.90 -13.44
CA GLN A 37 -17.53 -1.44 -13.55
C GLN A 37 -17.82 -2.55 -12.54
N ILE A 38 -16.77 -3.04 -11.87
CA ILE A 38 -16.90 -4.08 -10.84
C ILE A 38 -17.35 -3.41 -9.53
N PRO A 39 -18.35 -3.96 -8.83
CA PRO A 39 -18.75 -3.46 -7.52
C PRO A 39 -17.57 -3.37 -6.55
N GLU A 40 -17.53 -2.33 -5.74
CA GLU A 40 -16.48 -2.19 -4.72
C GLU A 40 -16.51 -3.36 -3.73
N CYS A 41 -15.32 -3.86 -3.40
CA CYS A 41 -15.16 -4.83 -2.33
C CYS A 41 -15.37 -4.17 -0.96
N ILE A 42 -16.17 -4.79 -0.11
CA ILE A 42 -16.36 -4.33 1.28
C ILE A 42 -15.11 -4.69 2.08
N GLU A 43 -14.40 -3.66 2.57
CA GLU A 43 -13.18 -3.77 3.38
C GLU A 43 -13.54 -3.61 4.88
N ASP A 44 -14.18 -4.64 5.45
CA ASP A 44 -14.58 -4.69 6.86
C ASP A 44 -13.69 -5.61 7.72
N GLY A 45 -12.54 -6.01 7.18
CA GLY A 45 -11.51 -6.76 7.91
C GLY A 45 -10.85 -5.91 8.99
N THR A 46 -10.36 -6.60 10.02
CA THR A 46 -9.66 -5.98 11.16
C THR A 46 -8.14 -5.89 10.94
N THR A 47 -7.63 -6.57 9.90
CA THR A 47 -6.22 -6.59 9.53
C THR A 47 -6.04 -6.27 8.04
N PHE A 48 -4.84 -5.79 7.67
CA PHE A 48 -4.47 -5.60 6.27
C PHE A 48 -4.54 -6.91 5.48
N GLU A 49 -4.20 -8.04 6.11
CA GLU A 49 -4.26 -9.35 5.48
C GLU A 49 -5.69 -9.75 5.13
N GLU A 50 -6.63 -9.63 6.07
CA GLU A 50 -8.04 -9.93 5.82
C GLU A 50 -8.59 -9.10 4.66
N ASN A 51 -8.30 -7.79 4.63
CA ASN A 51 -8.76 -6.93 3.55
C ASN A 51 -8.08 -7.24 2.20
N ALA A 52 -6.78 -7.52 2.18
CA ALA A 52 -6.08 -7.92 0.96
C ALA A 52 -6.64 -9.22 0.37
N VAL A 53 -6.88 -10.23 1.23
CA VAL A 53 -7.48 -11.52 0.82
C VAL A 53 -8.90 -11.32 0.30
N ARG A 54 -9.75 -10.55 1.00
CA ARG A 54 -11.12 -10.26 0.54
C ARG A 54 -11.12 -9.60 -0.82
N LYS A 55 -10.28 -8.58 -1.01
CA LYS A 55 -10.14 -7.90 -2.31
C LYS A 55 -9.66 -8.85 -3.41
N ALA A 56 -8.65 -9.66 -3.13
CA ALA A 56 -8.12 -10.59 -4.12
C ALA A 56 -9.14 -11.65 -4.55
N LEU A 57 -9.93 -12.18 -3.61
CA LEU A 57 -11.00 -13.12 -3.92
C LEU A 57 -12.17 -12.45 -4.63
N HIS A 58 -12.58 -11.26 -4.18
CA HIS A 58 -13.68 -10.50 -4.79
C HIS A 58 -13.38 -10.15 -6.25
N TYR A 59 -12.25 -9.49 -6.51
CA TYR A 59 -11.88 -9.09 -7.86
C TYR A 59 -11.39 -10.25 -8.71
N GLY A 60 -10.84 -11.31 -8.09
CA GLY A 60 -10.44 -12.54 -8.76
C GLY A 60 -11.59 -13.30 -9.40
N ALA A 61 -12.82 -13.09 -8.94
CA ALA A 61 -14.03 -13.66 -9.57
C ALA A 61 -14.33 -13.09 -10.98
N TYR A 62 -13.66 -12.00 -11.36
CA TYR A 62 -13.85 -11.33 -12.65
C TYR A 62 -12.71 -11.58 -13.65
N THR A 63 -11.82 -12.52 -13.37
CA THR A 63 -10.73 -12.92 -14.26
C THR A 63 -10.32 -14.37 -14.03
N GLU A 64 -9.93 -15.05 -15.10
CA GLU A 64 -9.32 -16.39 -15.04
C GLU A 64 -7.80 -16.33 -14.81
N GLY A 65 -7.19 -15.14 -14.92
CA GLY A 65 -5.76 -14.94 -14.78
C GLY A 65 -5.30 -14.67 -13.36
N LEU A 66 -3.99 -14.60 -13.19
CA LEU A 66 -3.37 -14.19 -11.94
C LEU A 66 -3.78 -12.75 -11.57
N LEU A 67 -4.27 -12.57 -10.37
CA LEU A 67 -4.67 -11.28 -9.85
C LEU A 67 -4.06 -11.06 -8.47
N PHE A 68 -3.66 -9.84 -8.18
CA PHE A 68 -3.29 -9.45 -6.83
C PHE A 68 -4.06 -8.20 -6.39
N ALA A 69 -4.31 -8.13 -5.09
CA ALA A 69 -4.84 -6.95 -4.41
C ALA A 69 -4.00 -6.65 -3.17
N ASP A 70 -3.84 -5.35 -2.87
CA ASP A 70 -3.14 -4.92 -1.67
C ASP A 70 -4.07 -4.23 -0.68
N ASP A 71 -3.78 -4.40 0.59
CA ASP A 71 -4.21 -3.48 1.63
C ASP A 71 -3.01 -2.93 2.37
N SER A 72 -3.06 -1.65 2.71
CA SER A 72 -1.89 -0.95 3.23
C SER A 72 -2.28 0.29 4.03
N GLY A 73 -1.44 0.66 4.95
CA GLY A 73 -1.64 1.86 5.74
C GLY A 73 -0.45 2.16 6.63
N ILE A 74 -0.67 3.14 7.51
CA ILE A 74 0.31 3.54 8.49
C ILE A 74 -0.17 3.14 9.90
N GLU A 75 0.74 2.59 10.67
CA GLU A 75 0.54 2.29 12.09
C GLU A 75 1.43 3.22 12.91
N VAL A 76 0.86 3.85 13.93
CA VAL A 76 1.59 4.80 14.80
C VAL A 76 1.54 4.30 16.24
N ASP A 77 2.70 4.09 16.85
CA ASP A 77 2.82 3.47 18.16
C ASP A 77 2.10 4.28 19.27
N ALA A 78 2.24 5.61 19.26
CA ALA A 78 1.54 6.49 20.21
C ALA A 78 0.02 6.46 20.10
N LEU A 79 -0.53 5.94 18.98
CA LEU A 79 -1.95 5.77 18.73
C LEU A 79 -2.37 4.29 18.77
N GLN A 80 -1.56 3.43 19.38
CA GLN A 80 -1.83 1.98 19.51
C GLN A 80 -2.07 1.30 18.14
N GLY A 81 -1.31 1.72 17.12
CA GLY A 81 -1.41 1.21 15.77
C GLY A 81 -2.43 1.93 14.87
N ALA A 82 -3.23 2.86 15.41
CA ALA A 82 -4.09 3.68 14.55
C ALA A 82 -3.23 4.62 13.65
N PRO A 83 -3.71 4.98 12.46
CA PRO A 83 -4.97 4.62 11.81
C PRO A 83 -5.10 3.17 11.30
N GLY A 84 -4.00 2.43 11.05
CA GLY A 84 -4.04 1.04 10.63
C GLY A 84 -4.87 0.84 9.35
N VAL A 85 -5.80 -0.11 9.35
CA VAL A 85 -6.71 -0.41 8.21
C VAL A 85 -7.62 0.75 7.82
N TYR A 86 -7.75 1.76 8.68
CA TYR A 86 -8.52 2.98 8.41
C TYR A 86 -7.70 4.10 7.79
N SER A 87 -6.44 3.86 7.38
CA SER A 87 -5.51 4.89 6.92
C SER A 87 -6.08 5.78 5.81
N ALA A 88 -6.73 5.21 4.82
CA ALA A 88 -7.30 5.97 3.70
C ALA A 88 -8.53 6.83 4.10
N ARG A 89 -9.26 6.44 5.15
CA ARG A 89 -10.50 7.06 5.61
C ARG A 89 -10.42 7.58 7.06
N PHE A 90 -9.21 7.90 7.52
CA PHE A 90 -8.94 8.25 8.91
C PHE A 90 -9.69 9.50 9.38
N SER A 91 -9.86 10.48 8.49
CA SER A 91 -10.62 11.70 8.76
C SER A 91 -12.12 11.62 8.42
N GLY A 92 -12.63 10.41 8.16
CA GLY A 92 -14.06 10.17 7.92
C GLY A 92 -14.45 10.04 6.44
N PRO A 93 -15.76 10.18 6.13
CA PRO A 93 -16.29 9.93 4.78
C PRO A 93 -15.70 10.81 3.67
N ASP A 94 -15.37 12.06 4.01
CA ASP A 94 -14.79 13.03 3.07
C ASP A 94 -13.25 13.11 3.22
N ALA A 95 -12.61 11.99 3.55
CA ALA A 95 -11.17 11.96 3.77
C ALA A 95 -10.40 12.35 2.51
N THR A 96 -9.39 13.19 2.72
CA THR A 96 -8.33 13.47 1.76
C THR A 96 -6.99 13.27 2.43
N ASP A 97 -5.91 13.13 1.65
CA ASP A 97 -4.56 12.98 2.21
C ASP A 97 -4.24 14.15 3.17
N GLU A 98 -4.62 15.38 2.83
CA GLU A 98 -4.39 16.56 3.65
C GLU A 98 -5.18 16.52 4.96
N ARG A 99 -6.45 16.09 4.90
CA ARG A 99 -7.29 15.95 6.11
C ARG A 99 -6.78 14.85 7.02
N ASN A 100 -6.39 13.72 6.44
CA ASN A 100 -5.81 12.60 7.18
C ASN A 100 -4.51 13.00 7.87
N ASN A 101 -3.61 13.68 7.14
CA ASN A 101 -2.33 14.18 7.66
C ASN A 101 -2.55 15.18 8.81
N ARG A 102 -3.48 16.12 8.65
CA ARG A 102 -3.81 17.10 9.70
C ARG A 102 -4.34 16.40 10.94
N LEU A 103 -5.30 15.51 10.79
CA LEU A 103 -5.87 14.76 11.92
C LEU A 103 -4.79 13.92 12.65
N LEU A 104 -3.87 13.31 11.89
CA LEU A 104 -2.76 12.56 12.48
C LEU A 104 -1.88 13.46 13.34
N LEU A 105 -1.52 14.65 12.86
CA LEU A 105 -0.74 15.60 13.60
C LEU A 105 -1.47 16.13 14.85
N GLU A 106 -2.77 16.40 14.75
CA GLU A 106 -3.62 16.79 15.88
C GLU A 106 -3.62 15.73 16.98
N LYS A 107 -3.81 14.46 16.60
CA LYS A 107 -3.80 13.34 17.56
C LYS A 107 -2.43 13.09 18.21
N LEU A 108 -1.34 13.54 17.57
CA LEU A 108 0.02 13.41 18.07
C LEU A 108 0.52 14.67 18.82
N GLN A 109 -0.38 15.63 19.10
CA GLN A 109 -0.01 16.78 19.93
C GLN A 109 0.37 16.31 21.34
N GLY A 110 1.55 16.74 21.80
CA GLY A 110 2.09 16.34 23.11
C GLY A 110 2.66 14.92 23.19
N ALA A 111 2.61 14.14 22.12
CA ALA A 111 3.21 12.81 22.09
C ALA A 111 4.75 12.92 22.09
N GLY A 112 5.40 12.30 23.08
CA GLY A 112 6.85 12.25 23.20
C GLY A 112 7.50 11.24 22.24
N MET A 113 6.73 10.25 21.73
CA MET A 113 7.18 9.23 20.80
C MET A 113 6.33 9.31 19.53
N ARG A 114 6.99 9.33 18.38
CA ARG A 114 6.34 9.49 17.07
C ARG A 114 6.67 8.36 16.13
N ARG A 115 7.11 7.20 16.66
CA ARG A 115 7.41 6.01 15.85
C ARG A 115 6.19 5.55 15.09
N ALA A 116 6.41 5.18 13.84
CA ALA A 116 5.38 4.71 12.94
C ALA A 116 5.98 3.72 11.95
N ARG A 117 5.13 2.91 11.35
CA ARG A 117 5.50 2.07 10.21
C ARG A 117 4.45 2.14 9.13
N PHE A 118 4.90 2.12 7.88
CA PHE A 118 4.03 1.74 6.78
C PHE A 118 4.00 0.23 6.63
N VAL A 119 2.81 -0.31 6.41
CA VAL A 119 2.58 -1.74 6.17
C VAL A 119 1.85 -1.92 4.87
N CYS A 120 2.23 -2.92 4.08
CA CYS A 120 1.50 -3.39 2.91
C CYS A 120 1.39 -4.90 2.96
N VAL A 121 0.20 -5.42 2.75
CA VAL A 121 -0.05 -6.84 2.53
C VAL A 121 -0.64 -7.00 1.15
N ILE A 122 -0.09 -7.91 0.37
CA ILE A 122 -0.56 -8.29 -0.96
C ILE A 122 -1.05 -9.73 -0.90
N ALA A 123 -2.26 -9.98 -1.38
CA ALA A 123 -2.77 -11.31 -1.65
C ALA A 123 -2.76 -11.56 -3.15
N LEU A 124 -2.12 -12.65 -3.58
CA LEU A 124 -2.11 -13.16 -4.95
C LEU A 124 -3.15 -14.26 -5.06
N ALA A 125 -3.98 -14.20 -6.07
CA ALA A 125 -5.05 -15.17 -6.32
C ALA A 125 -5.09 -15.60 -7.79
N GLU A 126 -5.61 -16.80 -8.01
CA GLU A 126 -5.94 -17.36 -9.32
C GLU A 126 -7.12 -18.31 -9.17
N HIS A 127 -8.05 -18.27 -10.09
CA HIS A 127 -9.24 -19.18 -10.09
C HIS A 127 -9.98 -19.23 -8.74
N GLY A 128 -10.15 -18.08 -8.08
CA GLY A 128 -10.84 -18.00 -6.80
C GLY A 128 -10.07 -18.58 -5.59
N ARG A 129 -8.78 -18.84 -5.73
CA ARG A 129 -7.90 -19.36 -4.66
C ARG A 129 -6.76 -18.40 -4.38
N ILE A 130 -6.43 -18.24 -3.11
CA ILE A 130 -5.22 -17.52 -2.70
C ILE A 130 -4.01 -18.42 -2.93
N LEU A 131 -3.05 -17.94 -3.70
CA LEU A 131 -1.77 -18.61 -3.97
C LEU A 131 -0.68 -18.19 -3.00
N GLY A 132 -0.75 -16.97 -2.47
CA GLY A 132 0.24 -16.47 -1.53
C GLY A 132 -0.17 -15.13 -0.92
N ILE A 133 0.43 -14.82 0.23
CA ILE A 133 0.29 -13.57 0.96
C ILE A 133 1.68 -13.00 1.19
N PHE A 134 1.91 -11.75 0.83
CA PHE A 134 3.21 -11.11 0.86
C PHE A 134 3.13 -9.81 1.65
N ARG A 135 3.96 -9.69 2.67
CA ARG A 135 3.99 -8.53 3.54
C ARG A 135 5.29 -7.75 3.37
N GLY A 136 5.18 -6.43 3.37
CA GLY A 136 6.30 -5.52 3.50
C GLY A 136 6.01 -4.46 4.54
N ALA A 137 7.05 -4.00 5.22
CA ALA A 137 6.94 -2.93 6.21
C ALA A 137 8.20 -2.06 6.17
N VAL A 138 8.03 -0.78 6.48
CA VAL A 138 9.14 0.15 6.66
C VAL A 138 8.92 0.97 7.91
N GLU A 139 9.91 0.94 8.80
CA GLU A 139 9.90 1.70 10.06
C GLU A 139 10.36 3.13 9.83
N GLY A 140 9.78 4.07 10.56
CA GLY A 140 10.10 5.47 10.51
C GLY A 140 9.44 6.25 11.65
N GLU A 141 9.30 7.55 11.46
CA GLU A 141 8.69 8.44 12.45
C GLU A 141 7.77 9.47 11.77
N ILE A 142 6.77 9.95 12.50
CA ILE A 142 5.92 11.05 12.02
C ILE A 142 6.61 12.38 12.30
N ALA A 143 6.95 13.12 11.26
CA ALA A 143 7.49 14.47 11.34
C ALA A 143 6.52 15.44 12.04
N ALA A 144 7.05 16.51 12.63
CA ALA A 144 6.24 17.52 13.31
C ALA A 144 5.37 18.35 12.35
N GLN A 145 5.76 18.40 11.08
CA GLN A 145 5.05 19.10 10.00
C GLN A 145 5.30 18.41 8.66
N PRO A 146 4.39 18.55 7.68
CA PRO A 146 4.57 17.98 6.35
C PRO A 146 5.78 18.59 5.63
N LYS A 147 6.54 17.75 4.92
CA LYS A 147 7.65 18.18 4.05
C LYS A 147 7.58 17.43 2.72
N GLY A 148 7.91 18.14 1.63
CA GLY A 148 7.87 17.59 0.28
C GLY A 148 6.45 17.52 -0.28
N ALA A 149 6.38 17.25 -1.57
CA ALA A 149 5.12 17.15 -2.31
C ALA A 149 5.06 15.86 -3.19
N ASN A 150 6.05 14.99 -3.05
CA ASN A 150 6.07 13.72 -3.77
C ASN A 150 5.24 12.66 -3.03
N GLY A 151 4.91 11.60 -3.76
CA GLY A 151 4.18 10.47 -3.20
C GLY A 151 2.68 10.72 -3.04
N PHE A 152 2.09 10.12 -1.99
CA PHE A 152 0.67 10.20 -1.65
C PHE A 152 0.45 9.76 -0.18
N GLY A 153 -0.77 9.98 0.32
CA GLY A 153 -1.13 9.60 1.67
C GLY A 153 -0.30 10.34 2.72
N TYR A 154 0.34 9.59 3.59
CA TYR A 154 1.15 10.13 4.70
C TYR A 154 2.63 10.34 4.34
N ASP A 155 3.04 10.21 3.08
CA ASP A 155 4.43 10.38 2.64
C ASP A 155 5.06 11.71 3.11
N PRO A 156 4.35 12.87 3.09
CA PRO A 156 4.90 14.13 3.58
C PRO A 156 5.19 14.17 5.09
N LEU A 157 4.59 13.28 5.85
CA LEU A 157 4.80 13.18 7.30
C LEU A 157 5.75 12.05 7.70
N PHE A 158 5.99 11.07 6.82
CA PHE A 158 6.77 9.89 7.16
C PHE A 158 8.26 10.14 6.98
N TYR A 159 8.94 10.45 8.08
CA TYR A 159 10.39 10.63 8.13
C TYR A 159 11.09 9.26 8.15
N TYR A 160 12.00 9.07 7.22
CA TYR A 160 12.80 7.86 7.09
C TYR A 160 14.27 8.14 7.37
N ALA A 161 14.74 7.78 8.55
CA ALA A 161 16.07 8.12 9.06
C ALA A 161 17.23 7.80 8.10
N PRO A 162 17.23 6.63 7.36
CA PRO A 162 18.32 6.36 6.41
C PRO A 162 18.42 7.36 5.25
N PHE A 163 17.36 8.12 4.98
CA PHE A 163 17.36 9.17 3.96
C PHE A 163 17.50 10.57 4.53
N ASP A 164 17.39 10.72 5.85
CA ASP A 164 17.38 11.98 6.58
C ASP A 164 16.32 12.98 6.06
N CYS A 165 15.20 12.47 5.57
CA CYS A 165 14.09 13.27 5.05
C CYS A 165 12.78 12.48 5.06
N THR A 166 11.65 13.14 4.75
CA THR A 166 10.38 12.45 4.56
C THR A 166 10.28 11.77 3.21
N PHE A 167 9.37 10.80 3.09
CA PHE A 167 9.08 10.19 1.79
C PHE A 167 8.49 11.20 0.79
N GLY A 168 7.87 12.27 1.28
CA GLY A 168 7.41 13.37 0.43
C GLY A 168 8.53 14.20 -0.22
N GLU A 169 9.77 14.07 0.26
CA GLU A 169 10.93 14.82 -0.27
C GLU A 169 11.78 14.01 -1.27
N VAL A 170 11.50 12.72 -1.43
CA VAL A 170 12.30 11.85 -2.32
C VAL A 170 11.57 11.46 -3.60
N ALA A 171 12.32 11.15 -4.65
CA ALA A 171 11.76 10.63 -5.89
C ALA A 171 11.09 9.27 -5.69
N ALA A 172 10.06 8.99 -6.50
CA ALA A 172 9.24 7.79 -6.38
C ALA A 172 10.05 6.49 -6.44
N GLU A 173 11.04 6.42 -7.32
CA GLU A 173 11.92 5.26 -7.52
C GLU A 173 12.77 4.99 -6.27
N ARG A 174 13.31 6.05 -5.65
CA ARG A 174 14.11 5.94 -4.43
C ARG A 174 13.25 5.46 -3.26
N LYS A 175 12.05 6.04 -3.10
CA LYS A 175 11.07 5.56 -2.11
C LYS A 175 10.71 4.11 -2.37
N PHE A 176 10.37 3.75 -3.62
CA PHE A 176 9.94 2.40 -3.98
C PHE A 176 11.00 1.33 -3.64
N GLY A 177 12.28 1.67 -3.76
CA GLY A 177 13.39 0.78 -3.41
C GLY A 177 13.34 0.26 -1.97
N VAL A 178 12.83 1.06 -1.03
CA VAL A 178 12.81 0.74 0.42
C VAL A 178 11.41 0.60 1.00
N SER A 179 10.36 1.02 0.28
CA SER A 179 9.00 1.11 0.81
C SER A 179 8.37 -0.26 1.11
N HIS A 180 7.39 -0.24 2.01
CA HIS A 180 6.54 -1.37 2.36
C HIS A 180 5.95 -2.08 1.13
N ARG A 181 5.37 -1.31 0.19
CA ARG A 181 4.77 -1.88 -1.02
C ARG A 181 5.83 -2.41 -1.98
N GLY A 182 6.96 -1.72 -2.12
CA GLY A 182 8.08 -2.21 -2.91
C GLY A 182 8.61 -3.56 -2.42
N GLN A 183 8.70 -3.74 -1.09
CA GLN A 183 9.10 -5.01 -0.48
C GLN A 183 8.07 -6.12 -0.75
N ALA A 184 6.78 -5.86 -0.50
CA ALA A 184 5.71 -6.83 -0.72
C ALA A 184 5.61 -7.27 -2.20
N LEU A 185 5.70 -6.30 -3.14
CA LEU A 185 5.69 -6.59 -4.58
C LEU A 185 6.89 -7.42 -5.02
N ARG A 186 8.10 -7.08 -4.57
CA ARG A 186 9.30 -7.88 -4.89
C ARG A 186 9.14 -9.31 -4.41
N SER A 187 8.71 -9.51 -3.17
CA SER A 187 8.47 -10.84 -2.60
C SER A 187 7.43 -11.64 -3.41
N MET A 188 6.33 -11.00 -3.80
CA MET A 188 5.32 -11.61 -4.68
C MET A 188 5.91 -12.01 -6.04
N LEU A 189 6.62 -11.10 -6.71
CA LEU A 189 7.20 -11.36 -8.01
C LEU A 189 8.32 -12.43 -7.99
N GLU A 190 9.03 -12.56 -6.87
CA GLU A 190 10.01 -13.62 -6.66
C GLU A 190 9.35 -15.00 -6.56
N SER A 191 8.16 -15.09 -5.96
CA SER A 191 7.42 -16.36 -5.87
C SER A 191 6.92 -16.89 -7.22
N LEU A 192 6.88 -16.03 -8.24
CA LEU A 192 6.46 -16.37 -9.60
C LEU A 192 7.60 -16.82 -10.51
N ARG A 193 8.83 -16.93 -10.00
CA ARG A 193 9.94 -17.47 -10.79
C ARG A 193 9.70 -18.96 -11.06
N PRO A 194 9.88 -19.44 -12.30
CA PRO A 194 9.95 -20.88 -12.53
C PRO A 194 11.10 -21.46 -11.72
N THR A 195 10.83 -22.55 -11.03
CA THR A 195 11.82 -23.41 -10.36
C THR A 195 12.77 -24.03 -11.37
#